data_6835f8194c86cde42f2bd7e6b732c50a
#
_entry.id   6835f8194c86cde42f2bd7e6b732c50a
#
_cell.length_a   1.000
_cell.length_b   1.000
_cell.length_c   1.000
_cell.angle_alpha   90.00
_cell.angle_beta   90.00
_cell.angle_gamma   90.00
#
_symmetry.space_group_name_H-M   'P 1'
#
loop_
_entity.id
_entity.type
_entity.pdbx_description
1 polymer ?
#
loop_
_entity_poly.entity_id
_entity_poly.type
_entity_poly.pdbx_seq_one_letter_code
_entity_poly.pdbx_strand_id
1 'polypeptide(L)'
;MTSTALLDESGLRVHLDRWAATLGLSRREFHIPRADIVSIYNVTAKDARRHLRFRMAGTAVPGWWLMGWFSRSTRDGRRAWVWVTPKRELIAIETTQKNRSLVVVPRDWFVEPIAQFS
;
A
#
# COMPACT_ATOMS: atom_id res chain seq x y z
N MET A 1 -2.16 17.71 8.23
CA MET A 1 -1.09 17.09 7.43
C MET A 1 -1.65 15.91 6.69
N THR A 2 -1.33 15.77 5.43
CA THR A 2 -1.80 14.68 4.60
C THR A 2 -0.68 13.66 4.38
N SER A 3 -1.05 12.40 4.23
CA SER A 3 -0.09 11.37 3.84
C SER A 3 0.34 11.59 2.40
N THR A 4 1.59 11.29 2.10
CA THR A 4 2.15 11.46 0.77
C THR A 4 2.95 10.23 0.37
N ALA A 5 3.05 10.02 -0.93
CA ALA A 5 3.90 8.99 -1.51
C ALA A 5 4.73 9.61 -2.63
N LEU A 6 5.98 9.21 -2.72
CA LEU A 6 6.89 9.68 -3.75
C LEU A 6 7.60 8.50 -4.37
N LEU A 7 7.54 8.41 -5.68
CA LEU A 7 8.28 7.42 -6.45
C LEU A 7 9.37 8.11 -7.24
N ASP A 8 10.62 7.77 -6.97
CA ASP A 8 11.78 8.35 -7.65
C ASP A 8 12.80 7.26 -7.97
N GLU A 9 14.00 7.67 -8.36
CA GLU A 9 15.06 6.72 -8.72
C GLU A 9 15.52 5.86 -7.55
N SER A 10 15.37 6.34 -6.31
CA SER A 10 15.74 5.59 -5.12
C SER A 10 14.69 4.56 -4.71
N GLY A 11 13.47 4.69 -5.22
CA GLY A 11 12.36 3.80 -4.91
C GLY A 11 11.12 4.54 -4.45
N LEU A 12 10.32 3.86 -3.63
CA LEU A 12 9.08 4.40 -3.10
C LEU A 12 9.30 4.89 -1.67
N ARG A 13 8.94 6.14 -1.42
CA ARG A 13 8.88 6.70 -0.06
C ARG A 13 7.45 7.02 0.27
N VAL A 14 6.98 6.55 1.42
CA VAL A 14 5.65 6.85 1.91
C VAL A 14 5.77 7.56 3.24
N HIS A 15 5.16 8.73 3.32
CA HIS A 15 5.09 9.51 4.55
C HIS A 15 3.64 9.54 5.00
N LEU A 16 3.39 8.99 6.19
CA LEU A 16 2.05 8.91 6.75
C LEU A 16 1.85 10.04 7.75
N ASP A 17 0.67 10.65 7.70
CA ASP A 17 0.30 11.55 8.77
C ASP A 17 0.05 10.73 10.04
N ARG A 18 -0.14 11.43 11.16
CA ARG A 18 -0.29 10.79 12.46
C ARG A 18 -1.45 9.80 12.50
N TRP A 19 -2.57 10.15 11.89
CA TRP A 19 -3.75 9.31 11.87
C TRP A 19 -3.56 8.07 11.00
N ALA A 20 -2.98 8.25 9.84
CA ALA A 20 -2.73 7.14 8.94
C ALA A 20 -1.73 6.13 9.55
N ALA A 21 -0.70 6.63 10.20
CA ALA A 21 0.26 5.77 10.87
C ALA A 21 -0.37 4.98 12.01
N THR A 22 -1.25 5.62 12.79
CA THR A 22 -1.94 4.98 13.91
C THR A 22 -2.94 3.95 13.41
N LEU A 23 -3.82 4.32 12.48
CA LEU A 23 -4.86 3.43 11.98
C LEU A 23 -4.28 2.26 11.17
N GLY A 24 -3.20 2.51 10.45
CA GLY A 24 -2.54 1.49 9.64
C GLY A 24 -1.48 0.69 10.39
N LEU A 25 -1.24 0.99 11.67
CA LEU A 25 -0.22 0.35 12.49
C LEU A 25 1.14 0.29 11.80
N SER A 26 1.58 1.43 11.27
CA SER A 26 2.84 1.55 10.56
C SER A 26 3.68 2.68 11.16
N ARG A 27 4.96 2.68 10.81
CA ARG A 27 5.81 3.84 11.06
C ARG A 27 5.32 5.00 10.20
N ARG A 28 5.56 6.22 10.65
CA ARG A 28 5.14 7.41 9.90
C ARG A 28 5.83 7.52 8.54
N GLU A 29 6.94 6.84 8.37
CA GLU A 29 7.70 6.89 7.14
C GLU A 29 8.29 5.53 6.83
N PHE A 30 8.18 5.09 5.58
CA PHE A 30 8.87 3.88 5.13
C PHE A 30 9.35 4.04 3.69
N HIS A 31 10.37 3.29 3.36
CA HIS A 31 11.02 3.35 2.06
C HIS A 31 11.19 1.94 1.49
N ILE A 32 10.83 1.77 0.24
CA ILE A 32 11.04 0.53 -0.50
C ILE A 32 12.06 0.83 -1.61
N PRO A 33 13.27 0.23 -1.55
CA PRO A 33 14.27 0.44 -2.59
C PRO A 33 13.75 0.07 -3.97
N ARG A 34 14.14 0.82 -4.97
CA ARG A 34 13.69 0.58 -6.35
C ARG A 34 13.99 -0.84 -6.83
N ALA A 35 15.12 -1.40 -6.44
CA ALA A 35 15.49 -2.77 -6.80
C ALA A 35 14.50 -3.82 -6.30
N ASP A 36 13.75 -3.51 -5.25
CA ASP A 36 12.76 -4.42 -4.69
C ASP A 36 11.38 -4.27 -5.33
N ILE A 37 11.15 -3.23 -6.12
CA ILE A 37 9.86 -2.99 -6.75
C ILE A 37 9.75 -3.84 -8.02
N VAL A 38 8.71 -4.67 -8.08
CA VAL A 38 8.45 -5.56 -9.21
C VAL A 38 7.53 -4.90 -10.22
N SER A 39 6.42 -4.32 -9.74
CA SER A 39 5.44 -3.69 -10.61
C SER A 39 4.64 -2.65 -9.87
N ILE A 40 4.07 -1.71 -10.62
CA ILE A 40 3.16 -0.68 -10.11
C ILE A 40 1.99 -0.61 -11.07
N TYR A 41 0.77 -0.66 -10.53
CA TYR A 41 -0.42 -0.62 -11.36
C TYR A 41 -1.60 0.00 -10.63
N ASN A 42 -2.57 0.50 -11.40
CA ASN A 42 -3.82 0.99 -10.86
C ASN A 42 -4.70 -0.18 -10.43
N VAL A 43 -5.42 -0.01 -9.33
CA VAL A 43 -6.28 -1.05 -8.81
C VAL A 43 -7.52 -0.41 -8.18
N THR A 44 -8.65 -1.10 -8.25
CA THR A 44 -9.86 -0.69 -7.53
C THR A 44 -9.83 -1.30 -6.13
N ALA A 45 -10.67 -0.77 -5.24
CA ALA A 45 -10.80 -1.33 -3.89
C ALA A 45 -11.20 -2.81 -3.94
N LYS A 46 -12.10 -3.17 -4.86
CA LYS A 46 -12.53 -4.54 -5.04
C LYS A 46 -11.38 -5.46 -5.45
N ASP A 47 -10.59 -5.03 -6.42
CA ASP A 47 -9.45 -5.81 -6.90
C ASP A 47 -8.35 -5.89 -5.85
N ALA A 48 -8.12 -4.82 -5.11
CA ALA A 48 -7.15 -4.84 -4.02
C ALA A 48 -7.50 -5.89 -2.97
N ARG A 49 -8.78 -6.01 -2.63
CA ARG A 49 -9.24 -7.00 -1.65
C ARG A 49 -8.99 -8.43 -2.08
N ARG A 50 -8.99 -8.72 -3.37
CA ARG A 50 -8.72 -10.06 -3.90
C ARG A 50 -7.30 -10.53 -3.62
N HIS A 51 -6.36 -9.60 -3.44
CA HIS A 51 -4.97 -9.91 -3.10
C HIS A 51 -4.77 -10.16 -1.61
N LEU A 52 -5.78 -9.92 -0.79
CA LEU A 52 -5.70 -9.98 0.65
C LEU A 52 -6.52 -11.16 1.18
N ARG A 53 -6.00 -11.79 2.23
CA ARG A 53 -6.66 -12.95 2.82
C ARG A 53 -7.19 -12.65 4.23
N PHE A 54 -6.31 -12.35 5.16
CA PHE A 54 -6.68 -12.10 6.54
C PHE A 54 -6.09 -10.80 7.04
N ARG A 55 -6.85 -10.09 7.86
CA ARG A 55 -6.32 -8.96 8.60
C ARG A 55 -5.42 -9.47 9.71
N MET A 56 -4.20 -8.99 9.72
CA MET A 56 -3.22 -9.32 10.77
C MET A 56 -3.19 -8.25 11.84
N ALA A 57 -3.19 -6.99 11.44
CA ALA A 57 -3.18 -5.83 12.35
C ALA A 57 -3.66 -4.60 11.59
N GLY A 58 -4.39 -3.74 12.26
CA GLY A 58 -4.92 -2.51 11.68
C GLY A 58 -6.41 -2.41 11.77
N THR A 59 -7.01 -1.59 10.93
CA THR A 59 -8.42 -1.28 10.93
C THR A 59 -9.10 -1.84 9.67
N ALA A 60 -10.22 -2.51 9.85
CA ALA A 60 -11.03 -2.98 8.73
C ALA A 60 -12.50 -2.72 9.03
N VAL A 61 -13.16 -1.99 8.13
CA VAL A 61 -14.60 -1.81 8.16
C VAL A 61 -15.12 -2.45 6.87
N PRO A 62 -15.83 -3.59 6.96
CA PRO A 62 -16.27 -4.31 5.77
C PRO A 62 -17.05 -3.43 4.81
N GLY A 63 -16.65 -3.45 3.55
CA GLY A 63 -17.27 -2.63 2.50
C GLY A 63 -16.82 -1.18 2.46
N TRP A 64 -16.01 -0.72 3.44
CA TRP A 64 -15.60 0.67 3.54
C TRP A 64 -14.09 0.85 3.49
N TRP A 65 -13.38 0.48 4.56
CA TRP A 65 -11.95 0.76 4.70
C TRP A 65 -11.18 -0.48 5.11
N LEU A 66 -9.99 -0.63 4.54
CA LEU A 66 -9.00 -1.62 4.97
C LEU A 66 -7.69 -0.88 5.16
N MET A 67 -7.17 -0.87 6.36
CA MET A 67 -5.95 -0.13 6.70
C MET A 67 -5.07 -0.97 7.59
N GLY A 68 -3.82 -1.18 7.17
CA GLY A 68 -2.83 -1.88 7.96
C GLY A 68 -2.27 -3.12 7.28
N TRP A 69 -1.99 -4.13 8.09
CA TRP A 69 -1.30 -5.34 7.67
C TRP A 69 -2.27 -6.48 7.40
N PHE A 70 -2.10 -7.09 6.24
CA PHE A 70 -2.92 -8.21 5.81
C PHE A 70 -2.02 -9.33 5.30
N SER A 71 -2.48 -10.58 5.43
CA SER A 71 -1.83 -11.66 4.71
C SER A 71 -2.23 -11.64 3.25
N ARG A 72 -1.33 -12.09 2.38
CA ARG A 72 -1.61 -12.20 0.96
C ARG A 72 -2.48 -13.42 0.67
N SER A 73 -3.19 -13.37 -0.46
CA SER A 73 -3.95 -14.52 -0.94
C SER A 73 -3.05 -15.70 -1.34
N THR A 74 -1.76 -15.46 -1.52
CA THR A 74 -0.78 -16.51 -1.74
C THR A 74 -0.43 -17.21 -0.43
N ARG A 75 0.00 -18.47 -0.51
CA ARG A 75 0.28 -19.30 0.70
C ARG A 75 1.74 -19.26 1.14
N ASP A 76 2.50 -18.28 0.70
CA ASP A 76 3.94 -18.20 0.99
C ASP A 76 4.30 -17.36 2.22
N GLY A 77 3.31 -16.96 3.00
CA GLY A 77 3.53 -16.17 4.22
C GLY A 77 3.86 -14.71 3.97
N ARG A 78 3.70 -14.24 2.74
CA ARG A 78 3.93 -12.84 2.42
C ARG A 78 2.85 -11.96 3.00
N ARG A 79 3.22 -10.72 3.30
CA ARG A 79 2.32 -9.73 3.91
C ARG A 79 2.16 -8.53 3.00
N ALA A 80 1.03 -7.84 3.18
CA ALA A 80 0.73 -6.60 2.49
C ALA A 80 0.44 -5.50 3.50
N TRP A 81 0.86 -4.28 3.20
CA TRP A 81 0.42 -3.09 3.93
C TRP A 81 -0.47 -2.29 2.99
N VAL A 82 -1.69 -2.00 3.43
CA VAL A 82 -2.68 -1.37 2.56
C VAL A 82 -3.37 -0.20 3.24
N TRP A 83 -3.75 0.77 2.43
CA TRP A 83 -4.64 1.85 2.80
C TRP A 83 -5.72 1.93 1.73
N VAL A 84 -6.75 1.13 1.89
CA VAL A 84 -7.83 1.00 0.90
C VAL A 84 -9.03 1.79 1.37
N THR A 85 -9.46 2.74 0.55
CA THR A 85 -10.65 3.53 0.79
C THR A 85 -11.64 3.32 -0.35
N PRO A 86 -12.97 3.34 -0.07
CA PRO A 86 -13.96 3.14 -1.12
C PRO A 86 -13.99 4.31 -2.10
N LYS A 87 -14.36 4.03 -3.34
CA LYS A 87 -14.58 5.05 -4.39
C LYS A 87 -13.35 5.90 -4.74
N ARG A 88 -12.15 5.44 -4.42
CA ARG A 88 -10.91 6.14 -4.79
C ARG A 88 -10.08 5.27 -5.70
N GLU A 89 -9.34 5.92 -6.59
CA GLU A 89 -8.32 5.23 -7.35
C GLU A 89 -7.17 4.88 -6.41
N LEU A 90 -6.69 3.65 -6.53
CA LEU A 90 -5.61 3.13 -5.70
C LEU A 90 -4.45 2.72 -6.59
N ILE A 91 -3.25 2.79 -6.03
CA ILE A 91 -2.04 2.30 -6.66
C ILE A 91 -1.54 1.11 -5.87
N ALA A 92 -1.32 0.01 -6.57
CA ALA A 92 -0.73 -1.20 -6.00
C ALA A 92 0.74 -1.29 -6.43
N ILE A 93 1.61 -1.51 -5.47
CA ILE A 93 3.04 -1.68 -5.70
C ILE A 93 3.42 -3.07 -5.22
N GLU A 94 3.84 -3.94 -6.13
CA GLU A 94 4.32 -5.26 -5.77
C GLU A 94 5.84 -5.24 -5.63
N THR A 95 6.33 -5.91 -4.60
CA THR A 95 7.75 -5.90 -4.25
C THR A 95 8.26 -7.31 -3.99
N THR A 96 9.57 -7.43 -3.89
CA THR A 96 10.22 -8.68 -3.50
C THR A 96 10.31 -8.85 -1.99
N GLN A 97 9.92 -7.84 -1.22
CA GLN A 97 9.98 -7.91 0.25
C GLN A 97 8.87 -8.82 0.79
N LYS A 98 9.22 -9.67 1.73
CA LYS A 98 8.25 -10.59 2.33
C LYS A 98 7.22 -9.85 3.17
N ASN A 99 7.65 -8.89 3.98
CA ASN A 99 6.77 -8.16 4.90
C ASN A 99 5.95 -7.07 4.21
N ARG A 100 6.44 -6.53 3.11
CA ARG A 100 5.71 -5.56 2.29
C ARG A 100 5.72 -6.01 0.84
N SER A 101 5.24 -7.21 0.60
CA SER A 101 5.19 -7.76 -0.76
C SER A 101 4.17 -7.03 -1.65
N LEU A 102 3.19 -6.39 -1.02
CA LEU A 102 2.22 -5.53 -1.69
C LEU A 102 1.98 -4.30 -0.83
N VAL A 103 2.02 -3.14 -1.44
CA VAL A 103 1.62 -1.88 -0.81
C VAL A 103 0.52 -1.28 -1.67
N VAL A 104 -0.62 -0.98 -1.06
CA VAL A 104 -1.73 -0.33 -1.75
C VAL A 104 -2.03 0.98 -1.06
N VAL A 105 -1.98 2.07 -1.81
CA VAL A 105 -2.20 3.42 -1.28
C VAL A 105 -3.09 4.20 -2.26
N PRO A 106 -3.82 5.22 -1.77
CA PRO A 106 -4.58 6.09 -2.66
C PRO A 106 -3.66 6.79 -3.66
N ARG A 107 -4.14 6.91 -4.89
CA ARG A 107 -3.38 7.56 -5.94
C ARG A 107 -3.11 9.03 -5.62
N ASP A 108 -4.03 9.69 -4.94
CA ASP A 108 -3.90 11.11 -4.60
C ASP A 108 -2.81 11.40 -3.55
N TRP A 109 -2.22 10.35 -2.93
CA TRP A 109 -1.05 10.53 -2.08
C TRP A 109 0.20 10.90 -2.89
N PHE A 110 0.23 10.55 -4.17
CA PHE A 110 1.37 10.86 -5.04
C PHE A 110 1.32 12.33 -5.45
N VAL A 111 2.35 13.09 -5.09
CA VAL A 111 2.44 14.52 -5.37
C VAL A 111 2.75 14.77 -6.85
N GLU A 112 3.52 13.88 -7.46
CA GLU A 112 3.91 13.96 -8.85
C GLU A 112 3.28 12.83 -9.66
N PRO A 113 3.08 13.02 -10.98
CA PRO A 113 2.64 11.94 -11.84
C PRO A 113 3.57 10.74 -11.68
N ILE A 114 2.99 9.57 -11.52
CA ILE A 114 3.78 8.36 -11.41
C ILE A 114 4.46 8.13 -12.74
N ALA A 115 5.79 8.23 -12.76
CA ALA A 115 6.56 7.86 -13.91
C ALA A 115 6.25 6.41 -14.25
N GLN A 116 6.01 6.14 -15.52
CA GLN A 116 5.63 4.81 -15.97
C GLN A 116 6.65 3.80 -15.52
N PHE A 117 6.19 2.92 -14.68
CA PHE A 117 6.98 1.83 -14.18
C PHE A 117 6.45 0.58 -14.87
N SER A 118 7.10 0.23 -15.90
CA SER A 118 6.77 -1.00 -16.61
C SER A 118 7.66 -2.14 -16.15
#